data_3272529622f59ed13a0c21a2d0e2063c
#
_entry.id   3272529622f59ed13a0c21a2d0e2063c
#
_cell.length_a   1.000
_cell.length_b   1.000
_cell.length_c   1.000
_cell.angle_alpha   90.00
_cell.angle_beta   90.00
_cell.angle_gamma   90.00
#
_symmetry.space_group_name_H-M   'P 1'
#
loop_
_entity.id
_entity.type
_entity.pdbx_description
1 polymer ?
#
loop_
_entity_poly.entity_id
_entity_poly.type
_entity_poly.pdbx_seq_one_letter_code
_entity_poly.pdbx_strand_id
1 'polypeptide(L)'
;MKTKLSDVVITGGGLAGLCLAKQLKQAHDDLDIVVLEKNKFPRPQAIAKVGESTVEIGGHYLSETMGLKDHLQERHLRKFGLRCYFGKDGQFSELDELGPSKNFSIPTYQIDRGELENRLFKDVTDLGVRIEQGTATESIHLNGNIHQCVTNTAEKQQTTFEAPWILDASGRQGLLKKTLGYQKTNSHKGNAVWFRVDKRIEIDSWSKDEQWHQQCSPQKKRWLSTNHLMGAGYWVWVIPLYDNITSIGIVMDDQVVQESGFDTIEQTMDWLAVNQPLCANAIGSAKIMDFIKIRDYSYDCKQVFSSDGWAMTGEAGVFTDPFYSPGSDFIAISNQYITSLVSQSKQGKNIGFDAAIYQKFYQSIYASTLSLYTNQYGGFGDRRMMSMKLLWDFTYYWGVLSLLYFRGSLTNISFMREASLPIIEIREVNNRLQAQFSEMAKLRIIRPTKGVFLDQNNIPVLRHLNDLLKEPGDVNCIVQLNKNIALLKRISV
;
A
#
# COMPACT_ATOMS: atom_id res chain seq x y z
N MET A 1 -29.70 9.73 25.29
CA MET A 1 -28.68 9.08 24.46
C MET A 1 -28.33 7.74 25.12
N LYS A 2 -28.13 6.71 24.30
CA LYS A 2 -27.68 5.40 24.81
C LYS A 2 -26.15 5.40 24.84
N THR A 3 -25.54 5.07 25.98
CA THR A 3 -24.09 4.90 26.10
C THR A 3 -23.74 3.42 26.16
N LYS A 4 -22.72 3.01 25.40
CA LYS A 4 -22.15 1.66 25.38
C LYS A 4 -20.67 1.71 25.73
N LEU A 5 -20.23 0.85 26.64
CA LEU A 5 -18.84 0.75 27.06
C LEU A 5 -18.11 -0.36 26.27
N SER A 6 -16.83 -0.19 26.08
CA SER A 6 -15.91 -1.17 25.47
C SER A 6 -14.48 -0.90 25.94
N ASP A 7 -13.57 -1.85 25.72
CA ASP A 7 -12.13 -1.62 25.93
C ASP A 7 -11.52 -0.84 24.76
N VAL A 8 -12.00 -1.13 23.54
CA VAL A 8 -11.50 -0.52 22.31
C VAL A 8 -12.65 -0.18 21.38
N VAL A 9 -12.68 1.04 20.88
CA VAL A 9 -13.55 1.46 19.76
C VAL A 9 -12.69 1.69 18.52
N ILE A 10 -13.00 1.02 17.40
CA ILE A 10 -12.37 1.21 16.11
C ILE A 10 -13.35 1.90 15.16
N THR A 11 -12.98 3.06 14.62
CA THR A 11 -13.82 3.77 13.65
C THR A 11 -13.41 3.39 12.23
N GLY A 12 -14.30 2.66 11.53
CA GLY A 12 -14.10 2.17 10.17
C GLY A 12 -13.81 0.67 10.09
N GLY A 13 -14.72 -0.06 9.45
CA GLY A 13 -14.65 -1.50 9.20
C GLY A 13 -14.11 -1.83 7.79
N GLY A 14 -13.12 -1.08 7.31
CA GLY A 14 -12.35 -1.43 6.12
C GLY A 14 -11.16 -2.34 6.44
N LEU A 15 -10.28 -2.59 5.46
CA LEU A 15 -9.11 -3.46 5.60
C LEU A 15 -8.29 -3.14 6.87
N ALA A 16 -7.96 -1.86 7.09
CA ALA A 16 -7.13 -1.45 8.23
C ALA A 16 -7.80 -1.77 9.57
N GLY A 17 -9.07 -1.41 9.73
CA GLY A 17 -9.80 -1.60 10.98
C GLY A 17 -10.14 -3.06 11.28
N LEU A 18 -10.54 -3.85 10.27
CA LEU A 18 -10.81 -5.28 10.46
C LEU A 18 -9.53 -6.06 10.78
N CYS A 19 -8.42 -5.77 10.08
CA CYS A 19 -7.12 -6.36 10.42
C CYS A 19 -6.66 -5.99 11.83
N LEU A 20 -6.84 -4.73 12.24
CA LEU A 20 -6.50 -4.27 13.59
C LEU A 20 -7.35 -4.98 14.65
N ALA A 21 -8.67 -5.07 14.45
CA ALA A 21 -9.56 -5.78 15.34
C ALA A 21 -9.16 -7.26 15.50
N LYS A 22 -8.86 -7.94 14.38
CA LYS A 22 -8.38 -9.32 14.39
C LYS A 22 -7.08 -9.46 15.14
N GLN A 23 -6.09 -8.62 14.87
CA GLN A 23 -4.78 -8.67 15.51
C GLN A 23 -4.84 -8.40 17.02
N LEU A 24 -5.69 -7.46 17.46
CA LEU A 24 -5.94 -7.20 18.88
C LEU A 24 -6.58 -8.41 19.58
N LYS A 25 -7.57 -9.05 18.95
CA LYS A 25 -8.20 -10.27 19.50
C LYS A 25 -7.26 -11.47 19.53
N GLN A 26 -6.36 -11.58 18.56
CA GLN A 26 -5.30 -12.61 18.56
C GLN A 26 -4.29 -12.39 19.69
N ALA A 27 -4.00 -11.14 20.03
CA ALA A 27 -3.11 -10.80 21.14
C ALA A 27 -3.80 -10.91 22.52
N HIS A 28 -5.09 -10.60 22.59
CA HIS A 28 -5.90 -10.53 23.80
C HIS A 28 -7.35 -10.92 23.48
N ASP A 29 -7.68 -12.19 23.69
CA ASP A 29 -9.02 -12.74 23.43
C ASP A 29 -10.11 -12.16 24.33
N ASP A 30 -9.75 -11.65 25.49
CA ASP A 30 -10.63 -11.03 26.51
C ASP A 30 -10.98 -9.55 26.21
N LEU A 31 -10.34 -8.89 25.25
CA LEU A 31 -10.67 -7.49 24.92
C LEU A 31 -12.10 -7.36 24.35
N ASP A 32 -12.89 -6.45 24.92
CA ASP A 32 -14.16 -6.03 24.35
C ASP A 32 -13.93 -4.97 23.26
N ILE A 33 -14.05 -5.37 22.01
CA ILE A 33 -13.79 -4.53 20.85
C ILE A 33 -15.10 -4.26 20.10
N VAL A 34 -15.36 -2.99 19.78
CA VAL A 34 -16.42 -2.60 18.86
C VAL A 34 -15.84 -1.88 17.63
N VAL A 35 -16.29 -2.30 16.44
CA VAL A 35 -15.98 -1.63 15.17
C VAL A 35 -17.22 -0.88 14.69
N LEU A 36 -17.08 0.40 14.43
CA LEU A 36 -18.13 1.28 13.91
C LEU A 36 -17.98 1.41 12.40
N GLU A 37 -18.95 0.91 11.63
CA GLU A 37 -18.85 0.91 10.16
C GLU A 37 -20.15 1.46 9.53
N LYS A 38 -19.98 2.51 8.70
CA LYS A 38 -21.11 3.21 8.05
C LYS A 38 -21.85 2.39 7.00
N ASN A 39 -21.18 1.44 6.38
CA ASN A 39 -21.76 0.57 5.37
C ASN A 39 -22.12 -0.78 5.96
N LYS A 40 -22.90 -1.57 5.22
CA LYS A 40 -23.27 -2.93 5.60
C LYS A 40 -22.38 -3.97 4.96
N PHE A 41 -22.27 -5.13 5.56
CA PHE A 41 -21.71 -6.34 4.97
C PHE A 41 -22.84 -7.27 4.50
N PRO A 42 -22.61 -8.14 3.50
CA PRO A 42 -21.33 -8.27 2.78
C PRO A 42 -21.07 -7.09 1.81
N ARG A 43 -19.79 -6.82 1.57
CA ARG A 43 -19.35 -5.88 0.53
C ARG A 43 -19.59 -6.50 -0.84
N PRO A 44 -19.92 -5.71 -1.86
CA PRO A 44 -19.90 -6.20 -3.23
C PRO A 44 -18.49 -6.60 -3.64
N GLN A 45 -18.38 -7.59 -4.51
CA GLN A 45 -17.16 -7.93 -5.20
C GLN A 45 -16.68 -6.73 -6.03
N ALA A 46 -15.36 -6.61 -6.21
CA ALA A 46 -14.77 -5.48 -6.92
C ALA A 46 -15.27 -4.11 -6.38
N ILE A 47 -15.30 -3.97 -5.07
CA ILE A 47 -15.66 -2.68 -4.48
C ILE A 47 -14.67 -1.60 -4.90
N ALA A 48 -15.20 -0.42 -5.22
CA ALA A 48 -14.47 0.75 -5.67
C ALA A 48 -13.53 1.32 -4.58
N LYS A 49 -12.41 0.66 -4.33
CA LYS A 49 -11.37 1.04 -3.36
C LYS A 49 -9.97 0.83 -3.95
N VAL A 50 -9.06 1.73 -3.66
CA VAL A 50 -7.61 1.56 -3.94
C VAL A 50 -7.00 0.51 -3.00
N GLY A 51 -5.86 -0.07 -3.39
CA GLY A 51 -5.13 -1.06 -2.59
C GLY A 51 -5.48 -2.48 -2.98
N GLU A 52 -5.54 -2.73 -4.28
CA GLU A 52 -5.82 -4.03 -4.90
C GLU A 52 -4.55 -4.84 -5.19
N SER A 53 -3.40 -4.34 -4.79
CA SER A 53 -2.11 -4.99 -4.95
C SER A 53 -1.31 -4.90 -3.66
N THR A 54 -0.57 -5.96 -3.31
CA THR A 54 0.36 -5.97 -2.18
C THR A 54 1.81 -5.98 -2.65
N VAL A 55 2.69 -5.58 -1.77
CA VAL A 55 4.12 -5.92 -1.78
C VAL A 55 4.44 -6.81 -0.59
N GLU A 56 5.71 -7.10 -0.33
CA GLU A 56 6.12 -8.19 0.54
C GLU A 56 5.59 -8.07 1.97
N ILE A 57 5.68 -6.90 2.60
CA ILE A 57 5.19 -6.70 3.98
C ILE A 57 3.68 -6.92 4.04
N GLY A 58 2.92 -6.27 3.16
CA GLY A 58 1.46 -6.41 3.11
C GLY A 58 1.02 -7.83 2.78
N GLY A 59 1.71 -8.50 1.83
CA GLY A 59 1.48 -9.90 1.50
C GLY A 59 1.72 -10.83 2.68
N HIS A 60 2.84 -10.66 3.39
CA HIS A 60 3.17 -11.41 4.59
C HIS A 60 2.20 -11.13 5.74
N TYR A 61 1.84 -9.86 5.95
CA TYR A 61 0.87 -9.48 6.98
C TYR A 61 -0.47 -10.19 6.79
N LEU A 62 -1.00 -10.18 5.57
CA LEU A 62 -2.26 -10.84 5.27
C LEU A 62 -2.17 -12.37 5.34
N SER A 63 -1.10 -12.97 4.80
CA SER A 63 -0.96 -14.42 4.79
C SER A 63 -0.65 -15.00 6.15
N GLU A 64 0.36 -14.46 6.85
CA GLU A 64 0.89 -15.07 8.07
C GLU A 64 0.27 -14.44 9.33
N THR A 65 0.32 -13.09 9.48
CA THR A 65 -0.19 -12.43 10.69
C THR A 65 -1.71 -12.53 10.77
N MET A 66 -2.40 -12.31 9.67
CA MET A 66 -3.86 -12.44 9.61
C MET A 66 -4.33 -13.89 9.37
N GLY A 67 -3.43 -14.84 9.11
CA GLY A 67 -3.77 -16.25 8.88
C GLY A 67 -4.66 -16.47 7.66
N LEU A 68 -4.51 -15.64 6.60
CA LEU A 68 -5.37 -15.70 5.42
C LEU A 68 -4.72 -16.42 4.22
N LYS A 69 -3.66 -17.18 4.44
CA LYS A 69 -2.89 -17.82 3.36
C LYS A 69 -3.75 -18.64 2.39
N ASP A 70 -4.59 -19.51 2.91
CA ASP A 70 -5.46 -20.37 2.09
C ASP A 70 -6.48 -19.53 1.32
N HIS A 71 -7.11 -18.55 1.99
CA HIS A 71 -8.05 -17.63 1.34
C HIS A 71 -7.40 -16.81 0.22
N LEU A 72 -6.16 -16.33 0.44
CA LEU A 72 -5.40 -15.61 -0.58
C LEU A 72 -5.07 -16.50 -1.79
N GLN A 73 -4.79 -17.78 -1.57
CA GLN A 73 -4.51 -18.73 -2.65
C GLN A 73 -5.76 -19.14 -3.44
N GLU A 74 -6.90 -19.23 -2.77
CA GLU A 74 -8.16 -19.71 -3.37
C GLU A 74 -8.97 -18.60 -4.04
N ARG A 75 -8.94 -17.40 -3.48
CA ARG A 75 -9.86 -16.31 -3.85
C ARG A 75 -9.18 -15.05 -4.40
N HIS A 76 -7.85 -15.06 -4.49
CA HIS A 76 -7.05 -13.94 -5.01
C HIS A 76 -5.97 -14.45 -5.96
N LEU A 77 -5.33 -13.54 -6.69
CA LEU A 77 -4.30 -13.92 -7.64
C LEU A 77 -2.90 -13.71 -7.04
N ARG A 78 -2.05 -14.73 -7.12
CA ARG A 78 -0.64 -14.56 -6.81
C ARG A 78 -0.02 -13.60 -7.83
N LYS A 79 0.50 -12.49 -7.34
CA LYS A 79 1.12 -11.45 -8.17
C LYS A 79 2.45 -11.93 -8.76
N PHE A 80 2.64 -11.70 -10.06
CA PHE A 80 3.89 -11.99 -10.77
C PHE A 80 4.83 -10.78 -10.75
N GLY A 81 4.95 -10.11 -9.60
CA GLY A 81 5.77 -8.94 -9.38
C GLY A 81 5.20 -7.64 -9.98
N LEU A 82 6.03 -6.61 -9.97
CA LEU A 82 5.78 -5.32 -10.60
C LEU A 82 6.45 -5.29 -11.98
N ARG A 83 5.73 -4.85 -13.00
CA ARG A 83 6.21 -4.82 -14.37
C ARG A 83 5.94 -3.47 -15.02
N CYS A 84 6.95 -2.90 -15.66
CA CYS A 84 6.86 -1.62 -16.35
C CYS A 84 7.13 -1.78 -17.83
N TYR A 85 6.31 -1.12 -18.64
CA TYR A 85 6.48 -1.01 -20.10
C TYR A 85 6.71 0.45 -20.47
N PHE A 86 7.71 0.69 -21.30
CA PHE A 86 8.11 2.03 -21.71
C PHE A 86 7.88 2.21 -23.22
N GLY A 87 7.24 3.31 -23.59
CA GLY A 87 6.81 3.60 -24.96
C GLY A 87 5.30 3.44 -25.13
N LYS A 88 4.80 3.99 -26.24
CA LYS A 88 3.36 3.97 -26.58
C LYS A 88 3.10 3.61 -28.04
N ASP A 89 4.09 3.74 -28.89
CA ASP A 89 3.99 3.58 -30.34
C ASP A 89 4.66 2.26 -30.76
N GLY A 90 4.23 1.68 -31.89
CA GLY A 90 4.77 0.44 -32.42
C GLY A 90 4.06 -0.83 -31.92
N GLN A 91 4.70 -1.98 -32.17
CA GLN A 91 4.21 -3.26 -31.66
C GLN A 91 4.57 -3.40 -30.18
N PHE A 92 3.73 -4.08 -29.41
CA PHE A 92 3.92 -4.22 -27.96
C PHE A 92 5.24 -4.92 -27.60
N SER A 93 5.69 -5.88 -28.43
CA SER A 93 6.99 -6.55 -28.27
C SER A 93 8.21 -5.62 -28.54
N GLU A 94 7.99 -4.47 -29.15
CA GLU A 94 9.04 -3.47 -29.40
C GLU A 94 9.18 -2.47 -28.25
N LEU A 95 8.25 -2.48 -27.28
CA LEU A 95 8.37 -1.68 -26.07
C LEU A 95 9.48 -2.24 -25.19
N ASP A 96 10.15 -1.36 -24.48
CA ASP A 96 11.10 -1.80 -23.47
C ASP A 96 10.33 -2.25 -22.22
N GLU A 97 10.72 -3.39 -21.67
CA GLU A 97 10.07 -4.05 -20.55
C GLU A 97 11.04 -4.20 -19.37
N LEU A 98 10.58 -3.92 -18.16
CA LEU A 98 11.29 -4.20 -16.92
C LEU A 98 10.36 -4.99 -15.99
N GLY A 99 10.79 -6.16 -15.52
CA GLY A 99 10.00 -6.99 -14.63
C GLY A 99 10.67 -8.32 -14.35
N PRO A 100 10.07 -9.18 -13.51
CA PRO A 100 10.62 -10.50 -13.22
C PRO A 100 10.26 -11.51 -14.30
N SER A 101 11.17 -12.46 -14.59
CA SER A 101 10.90 -13.66 -15.40
C SER A 101 10.38 -14.84 -14.59
N LYS A 102 10.54 -14.80 -13.25
CA LYS A 102 10.09 -15.79 -12.29
C LYS A 102 9.56 -15.11 -11.04
N ASN A 103 8.67 -15.79 -10.30
CA ASN A 103 8.25 -15.29 -8.99
C ASN A 103 9.46 -15.12 -8.07
N PHE A 104 9.49 -14.02 -7.35
CA PHE A 104 10.34 -13.87 -6.18
C PHE A 104 9.87 -14.80 -5.04
N SER A 105 10.73 -14.98 -4.06
CA SER A 105 10.55 -15.94 -2.99
C SER A 105 9.40 -15.61 -2.07
N ILE A 106 9.23 -14.32 -1.75
CA ILE A 106 8.12 -13.86 -0.92
C ILE A 106 6.88 -13.67 -1.78
N PRO A 107 5.76 -14.33 -1.47
CA PRO A 107 4.53 -14.18 -2.24
C PRO A 107 3.88 -12.82 -2.00
N THR A 108 3.43 -12.22 -3.09
CA THR A 108 2.59 -11.02 -3.11
C THR A 108 1.31 -11.32 -3.88
N TYR A 109 0.26 -10.50 -3.70
CA TYR A 109 -1.07 -10.82 -4.21
C TYR A 109 -1.74 -9.62 -4.87
N GLN A 110 -2.57 -9.91 -5.88
CA GLN A 110 -3.62 -9.01 -6.37
C GLN A 110 -4.89 -9.33 -5.59
N ILE A 111 -5.53 -8.34 -5.01
CA ILE A 111 -6.56 -8.52 -4.00
C ILE A 111 -7.89 -7.92 -4.47
N ASP A 112 -8.96 -8.70 -4.50
CA ASP A 112 -10.30 -8.16 -4.48
C ASP A 112 -10.63 -7.66 -3.07
N ARG A 113 -10.84 -6.37 -2.94
CA ARG A 113 -11.03 -5.72 -1.64
C ARG A 113 -12.37 -6.08 -1.01
N GLY A 114 -13.40 -6.30 -1.79
CA GLY A 114 -14.71 -6.73 -1.27
C GLY A 114 -14.65 -8.13 -0.70
N GLU A 115 -14.08 -9.07 -1.44
CA GLU A 115 -13.90 -10.47 -1.04
C GLU A 115 -13.05 -10.57 0.24
N LEU A 116 -11.91 -9.86 0.28
CA LEU A 116 -11.01 -9.86 1.44
C LEU A 116 -11.67 -9.24 2.69
N GLU A 117 -12.37 -8.10 2.54
CA GLU A 117 -13.04 -7.45 3.66
C GLU A 117 -14.22 -8.29 4.19
N ASN A 118 -14.94 -9.02 3.34
CA ASN A 118 -15.99 -9.95 3.75
C ASN A 118 -15.43 -11.13 4.56
N ARG A 119 -14.30 -11.68 4.14
CA ARG A 119 -13.61 -12.73 4.90
C ARG A 119 -13.15 -12.23 6.26
N LEU A 120 -12.51 -11.08 6.32
CA LEU A 120 -12.07 -10.47 7.58
C LEU A 120 -13.26 -10.14 8.51
N PHE A 121 -14.36 -9.64 7.94
CA PHE A 121 -15.60 -9.39 8.69
C PHE A 121 -16.09 -10.66 9.38
N LYS A 122 -16.13 -11.79 8.66
CA LYS A 122 -16.50 -13.07 9.24
C LYS A 122 -15.52 -13.47 10.34
N ASP A 123 -14.24 -13.44 10.08
CA ASP A 123 -13.19 -13.84 11.02
C ASP A 123 -13.27 -13.05 12.35
N VAL A 124 -13.43 -11.72 12.27
CA VAL A 124 -13.51 -10.89 13.49
C VAL A 124 -14.84 -11.09 14.27
N THR A 125 -15.93 -11.35 13.54
CA THR A 125 -17.22 -11.69 14.17
C THR A 125 -17.13 -13.02 14.91
N ASP A 126 -16.52 -14.04 14.30
CA ASP A 126 -16.28 -15.34 14.92
C ASP A 126 -15.37 -15.24 16.18
N LEU A 127 -14.47 -14.25 16.22
CA LEU A 127 -13.64 -13.92 17.40
C LEU A 127 -14.37 -13.07 18.46
N GLY A 128 -15.66 -12.78 18.28
CA GLY A 128 -16.48 -12.05 19.25
C GLY A 128 -16.33 -10.52 19.19
N VAL A 129 -15.77 -9.95 18.10
CA VAL A 129 -15.77 -8.50 17.88
C VAL A 129 -17.18 -8.03 17.53
N ARG A 130 -17.68 -7.00 18.20
CA ARG A 130 -18.96 -6.37 17.86
C ARG A 130 -18.79 -5.43 16.68
N ILE A 131 -19.58 -5.58 15.62
CA ILE A 131 -19.57 -4.68 14.49
C ILE A 131 -20.92 -3.97 14.35
N GLU A 132 -20.93 -2.67 14.60
CA GLU A 132 -22.09 -1.79 14.46
C GLU A 132 -22.16 -1.30 13.01
N GLN A 133 -22.88 -2.05 12.17
CA GLN A 133 -23.03 -1.77 10.74
C GLN A 133 -24.08 -0.68 10.49
N GLY A 134 -23.94 0.07 9.40
CA GLY A 134 -24.85 1.19 9.09
C GLY A 134 -24.70 2.36 10.06
N THR A 135 -23.59 2.41 10.81
CA THR A 135 -23.35 3.33 11.92
C THR A 135 -22.15 4.23 11.59
N ALA A 136 -22.43 5.47 11.26
CA ALA A 136 -21.40 6.46 10.95
C ALA A 136 -20.92 7.16 12.23
N THR A 137 -19.61 7.23 12.43
CA THR A 137 -19.03 8.09 13.48
C THR A 137 -19.17 9.55 13.07
N GLU A 138 -19.83 10.35 13.90
CA GLU A 138 -20.07 11.77 13.69
C GLU A 138 -18.96 12.62 14.32
N SER A 139 -18.62 12.31 15.58
CA SER A 139 -17.58 13.02 16.31
C SER A 139 -16.82 12.11 17.27
N ILE A 140 -15.59 12.54 17.59
CA ILE A 140 -14.73 11.89 18.59
C ILE A 140 -14.34 12.94 19.62
N HIS A 141 -14.51 12.61 20.90
CA HIS A 141 -14.13 13.44 22.03
C HIS A 141 -13.10 12.70 22.88
N LEU A 142 -11.91 13.28 22.98
CA LEU A 142 -10.81 12.73 23.78
C LEU A 142 -10.86 13.34 25.19
N ASN A 143 -11.22 12.55 26.19
CA ASN A 143 -11.50 13.02 27.56
C ASN A 143 -10.70 12.20 28.58
N GLY A 144 -9.45 12.59 28.83
CA GLY A 144 -8.63 11.92 29.86
C GLY A 144 -8.49 10.42 29.61
N ASN A 145 -8.99 9.59 30.56
CA ASN A 145 -8.82 8.14 30.50
C ASN A 145 -9.93 7.40 29.73
N ILE A 146 -11.05 8.06 29.46
CA ILE A 146 -12.20 7.49 28.74
C ILE A 146 -12.62 8.45 27.65
N HIS A 147 -12.54 7.99 26.43
CA HIS A 147 -12.89 8.74 25.23
C HIS A 147 -14.27 8.38 24.72
N GLN A 148 -14.85 9.23 23.89
CA GLN A 148 -16.19 9.06 23.35
C GLN A 148 -16.19 9.12 21.83
N CYS A 149 -16.90 8.17 21.19
CA CYS A 149 -17.33 8.23 19.81
C CYS A 149 -18.84 8.41 19.76
N VAL A 150 -19.28 9.53 19.21
CA VAL A 150 -20.71 9.77 18.95
C VAL A 150 -21.02 9.29 17.53
N THR A 151 -22.08 8.51 17.39
CA THR A 151 -22.46 7.88 16.13
C THR A 151 -23.89 8.20 15.76
N ASN A 152 -24.17 8.18 14.45
CA ASN A 152 -25.51 8.25 13.89
C ASN A 152 -25.78 7.09 12.95
N THR A 153 -27.01 6.54 13.03
CA THR A 153 -27.56 5.65 11.99
C THR A 153 -28.27 6.45 10.89
N ALA A 154 -28.64 5.77 9.81
CA ALA A 154 -29.45 6.38 8.74
C ALA A 154 -30.80 6.94 9.27
N GLU A 155 -31.37 6.31 10.31
CA GLU A 155 -32.60 6.73 10.98
C GLU A 155 -32.35 7.83 12.03
N LYS A 156 -31.16 8.43 12.06
CA LYS A 156 -30.74 9.49 13.00
C LYS A 156 -30.79 9.05 14.49
N GLN A 157 -30.65 7.77 14.75
CA GLN A 157 -30.49 7.29 16.12
C GLN A 157 -29.06 7.52 16.55
N GLN A 158 -28.90 8.31 17.60
CA GLN A 158 -27.61 8.63 18.17
C GLN A 158 -27.24 7.69 19.31
N THR A 159 -26.00 7.16 19.26
CA THR A 159 -25.41 6.34 20.30
C THR A 159 -24.01 6.83 20.61
N THR A 160 -23.64 6.89 21.88
CA THR A 160 -22.28 7.20 22.33
C THR A 160 -21.57 5.90 22.70
N PHE A 161 -20.37 5.67 22.18
CA PHE A 161 -19.48 4.58 22.56
C PHE A 161 -18.33 5.17 23.37
N GLU A 162 -18.05 4.58 24.52
CA GLU A 162 -17.00 5.02 25.43
C GLU A 162 -15.94 3.92 25.59
N ALA A 163 -14.67 4.31 25.51
CA ALA A 163 -13.55 3.39 25.67
C ALA A 163 -12.27 4.11 26.11
N PRO A 164 -11.35 3.41 26.80
CA PRO A 164 -10.01 3.93 27.04
C PRO A 164 -9.18 4.01 25.74
N TRP A 165 -9.55 3.29 24.68
CA TRP A 165 -8.86 3.34 23.38
C TRP A 165 -9.81 3.65 22.24
N ILE A 166 -9.51 4.73 21.49
CA ILE A 166 -10.15 5.06 20.21
C ILE A 166 -9.13 4.90 19.09
N LEU A 167 -9.41 4.00 18.16
CA LEU A 167 -8.51 3.70 17.03
C LEU A 167 -9.18 4.13 15.72
N ASP A 168 -8.59 5.10 15.06
CA ASP A 168 -9.15 5.64 13.81
C ASP A 168 -8.64 4.86 12.59
N ALA A 169 -9.54 4.10 11.96
CA ALA A 169 -9.37 3.40 10.69
C ALA A 169 -10.37 3.90 9.63
N SER A 170 -10.84 5.14 9.76
CA SER A 170 -11.88 5.74 8.90
C SER A 170 -11.43 6.05 7.47
N GLY A 171 -10.20 5.64 7.11
CA GLY A 171 -9.61 5.88 5.80
C GLY A 171 -9.43 7.37 5.53
N ARG A 172 -9.62 7.80 4.29
CA ARG A 172 -9.44 9.20 3.88
C ARG A 172 -10.31 10.20 4.66
N GLN A 173 -11.32 9.74 5.37
CA GLN A 173 -12.14 10.60 6.22
C GLN A 173 -11.31 11.20 7.36
N GLY A 174 -10.38 10.43 7.97
CA GLY A 174 -9.40 10.88 8.96
C GLY A 174 -10.04 11.61 10.13
N LEU A 175 -10.93 10.95 10.86
CA LEU A 175 -11.75 11.58 11.91
C LEU A 175 -10.90 12.17 13.03
N LEU A 176 -10.02 11.38 13.63
CA LEU A 176 -9.10 11.87 14.67
C LEU A 176 -8.17 12.95 14.15
N LYS A 177 -7.62 12.75 12.94
CA LYS A 177 -6.73 13.73 12.32
C LYS A 177 -7.40 15.11 12.17
N LYS A 178 -8.69 15.14 11.81
CA LYS A 178 -9.47 16.37 11.71
C LYS A 178 -9.78 16.96 13.09
N THR A 179 -10.26 16.11 14.01
CA THR A 179 -10.59 16.54 15.38
C THR A 179 -9.40 17.18 16.09
N LEU A 180 -8.19 16.63 15.89
CA LEU A 180 -6.97 17.13 16.52
C LEU A 180 -6.28 18.26 15.75
N GLY A 181 -6.73 18.60 14.53
CA GLY A 181 -6.05 19.57 13.68
C GLY A 181 -4.64 19.10 13.25
N TYR A 182 -4.48 17.80 13.04
CA TYR A 182 -3.20 17.16 12.71
C TYR A 182 -3.00 16.92 11.22
N GLN A 183 -3.89 17.43 10.38
CA GLN A 183 -3.73 17.40 8.93
C GLN A 183 -2.45 18.13 8.52
N LYS A 184 -1.72 17.50 7.61
CA LYS A 184 -0.51 18.07 7.04
C LYS A 184 -0.47 17.74 5.55
N THR A 185 -0.34 18.78 4.74
CA THR A 185 -0.12 18.63 3.30
C THR A 185 1.34 18.29 3.03
N ASN A 186 1.61 17.67 1.91
CA ASN A 186 2.97 17.48 1.40
C ASN A 186 3.14 18.12 0.01
N SER A 187 4.36 18.09 -0.51
CA SER A 187 4.70 18.69 -1.81
C SER A 187 4.38 17.76 -2.98
N HIS A 188 4.17 16.47 -2.75
CA HIS A 188 3.77 15.52 -3.79
C HIS A 188 2.28 15.70 -4.10
N LYS A 189 1.99 16.17 -5.32
CA LYS A 189 0.66 16.45 -5.81
C LYS A 189 0.32 15.47 -6.93
N GLY A 190 -0.46 14.47 -6.58
CA GLY A 190 -0.86 13.44 -7.53
C GLY A 190 -2.37 13.29 -7.60
N ASN A 191 -2.86 13.04 -8.80
CA ASN A 191 -4.26 12.73 -9.08
C ASN A 191 -4.37 11.31 -9.64
N ALA A 192 -5.49 10.67 -9.39
CA ALA A 192 -5.78 9.36 -9.92
C ALA A 192 -7.23 9.25 -10.38
N VAL A 193 -7.43 8.58 -11.49
CA VAL A 193 -8.72 8.06 -11.93
C VAL A 193 -8.59 6.57 -12.13
N TRP A 194 -9.60 5.79 -11.72
CA TRP A 194 -9.59 4.37 -11.97
C TRP A 194 -11.00 3.80 -12.09
N PHE A 195 -11.07 2.67 -12.74
CA PHE A 195 -12.29 1.93 -12.98
C PHE A 195 -12.00 0.43 -13.12
N ARG A 196 -13.03 -0.39 -12.97
CA ARG A 196 -12.95 -1.82 -13.22
C ARG A 196 -13.74 -2.19 -14.45
N VAL A 197 -13.24 -3.19 -15.17
CA VAL A 197 -13.92 -3.79 -16.30
C VAL A 197 -14.25 -5.25 -16.02
N ASP A 198 -15.44 -5.68 -16.45
CA ASP A 198 -15.89 -7.07 -16.41
C ASP A 198 -15.24 -7.86 -17.56
N LYS A 199 -13.91 -7.91 -17.53
CA LYS A 199 -13.09 -8.56 -18.53
C LYS A 199 -11.67 -8.80 -17.99
N ARG A 200 -11.13 -10.00 -18.21
CA ARG A 200 -9.71 -10.24 -18.05
C ARG A 200 -8.93 -9.60 -19.18
N ILE A 201 -8.01 -8.73 -18.86
CA ILE A 201 -7.05 -8.16 -19.82
C ILE A 201 -5.73 -8.89 -19.67
N GLU A 202 -5.38 -9.65 -20.70
CA GLU A 202 -4.16 -10.44 -20.73
C GLU A 202 -3.11 -9.71 -21.61
N ILE A 203 -2.18 -9.04 -20.97
CA ILE A 203 -1.08 -8.31 -21.65
C ILE A 203 -0.27 -9.24 -22.56
N ASP A 204 -0.15 -10.51 -22.20
CA ASP A 204 0.50 -11.53 -23.04
C ASP A 204 -0.16 -11.67 -24.42
N SER A 205 -1.44 -11.33 -24.57
CA SER A 205 -2.15 -11.36 -25.85
C SER A 205 -1.89 -10.13 -26.74
N TRP A 206 -1.20 -9.09 -26.23
CA TRP A 206 -0.93 -7.87 -26.97
C TRP A 206 0.22 -8.01 -27.98
N SER A 207 0.96 -9.09 -27.90
CA SER A 207 1.96 -9.45 -28.90
C SER A 207 1.82 -10.89 -29.37
N LYS A 208 2.12 -11.14 -30.65
CA LYS A 208 2.24 -12.47 -31.26
C LYS A 208 3.69 -12.90 -31.40
N ASP A 209 4.64 -12.11 -30.95
CA ASP A 209 6.06 -12.40 -31.04
C ASP A 209 6.48 -13.49 -30.06
N GLU A 210 6.83 -14.65 -30.60
CA GLU A 210 7.25 -15.82 -29.81
C GLU A 210 8.58 -15.56 -29.05
N GLN A 211 9.50 -14.76 -29.61
CA GLN A 211 10.75 -14.42 -28.89
C GLN A 211 10.42 -13.60 -27.63
N TRP A 212 9.54 -12.63 -27.76
CA TRP A 212 9.09 -11.85 -26.61
C TRP A 212 8.42 -12.72 -25.54
N HIS A 213 7.60 -13.73 -25.93
CA HIS A 213 7.02 -14.68 -24.99
C HIS A 213 8.07 -15.51 -24.28
N GLN A 214 9.07 -16.03 -25.01
CA GLN A 214 10.12 -16.88 -24.45
C GLN A 214 11.04 -16.17 -23.47
N GLN A 215 11.24 -14.86 -23.61
CA GLN A 215 12.11 -14.05 -22.74
C GLN A 215 11.64 -14.01 -21.27
N CYS A 216 10.33 -14.05 -21.04
CA CYS A 216 9.81 -13.89 -19.68
C CYS A 216 9.28 -15.18 -19.09
N SER A 217 8.38 -15.86 -19.76
CA SER A 217 7.75 -17.07 -19.25
C SER A 217 7.06 -17.81 -20.38
N PRO A 218 7.45 -19.06 -20.66
CA PRO A 218 6.74 -19.88 -21.63
C PRO A 218 5.24 -20.04 -21.32
N GLN A 219 4.85 -19.77 -20.06
CA GLN A 219 3.49 -19.95 -19.55
C GLN A 219 2.64 -18.68 -19.67
N LYS A 220 3.13 -17.61 -20.34
CA LYS A 220 2.38 -16.35 -20.57
C LYS A 220 1.78 -15.77 -19.29
N LYS A 221 2.64 -15.45 -18.28
CA LYS A 221 2.20 -14.99 -16.95
C LYS A 221 2.35 -13.50 -16.72
N ARG A 222 2.74 -12.68 -17.74
CA ARG A 222 2.89 -11.23 -17.57
C ARG A 222 1.61 -10.58 -17.06
N TRP A 223 0.46 -11.07 -17.52
CA TRP A 223 -0.84 -10.55 -17.11
C TRP A 223 -1.08 -10.63 -15.59
N LEU A 224 -0.44 -11.58 -14.87
CA LEU A 224 -0.52 -11.70 -13.40
C LEU A 224 0.31 -10.66 -12.65
N SER A 225 1.13 -9.86 -13.34
CA SER A 225 1.88 -8.74 -12.72
C SER A 225 0.94 -7.58 -12.38
N THR A 226 1.36 -6.71 -11.46
CA THR A 226 0.89 -5.33 -11.49
C THR A 226 1.58 -4.65 -12.66
N ASN A 227 0.88 -4.56 -13.78
CA ASN A 227 1.45 -4.02 -15.01
C ASN A 227 1.31 -2.51 -15.03
N HIS A 228 2.40 -1.81 -15.33
CA HIS A 228 2.46 -0.36 -15.43
C HIS A 228 2.87 0.06 -16.83
N LEU A 229 2.02 0.85 -17.49
CA LEU A 229 2.34 1.50 -18.76
C LEU A 229 2.87 2.89 -18.42
N MET A 230 4.15 3.13 -18.73
CA MET A 230 4.91 4.27 -18.22
C MET A 230 4.94 5.42 -19.21
N GLY A 231 4.75 6.64 -18.72
CA GLY A 231 4.87 7.87 -19.51
C GLY A 231 5.45 9.03 -18.69
N ALA A 232 5.87 10.09 -19.38
CA ALA A 232 6.38 11.28 -18.71
C ALA A 232 5.24 12.01 -17.99
N GLY A 233 5.28 12.00 -16.65
CA GLY A 233 4.29 12.63 -15.79
C GLY A 233 3.10 11.75 -15.42
N TYR A 234 3.01 10.53 -15.94
CA TYR A 234 1.93 9.61 -15.63
C TYR A 234 2.37 8.15 -15.67
N TRP A 235 1.53 7.28 -15.13
CA TRP A 235 1.57 5.84 -15.34
C TRP A 235 0.16 5.26 -15.28
N VAL A 236 -0.05 4.16 -16.00
CA VAL A 236 -1.33 3.45 -16.01
C VAL A 236 -1.13 2.08 -15.40
N TRP A 237 -1.94 1.72 -14.40
CA TRP A 237 -1.95 0.33 -13.94
C TRP A 237 -2.97 -0.52 -14.69
N VAL A 238 -2.61 -1.78 -14.90
CA VAL A 238 -3.50 -2.85 -15.32
C VAL A 238 -3.32 -4.00 -14.33
N ILE A 239 -4.27 -4.15 -13.43
CA ILE A 239 -4.25 -5.09 -12.31
C ILE A 239 -5.34 -6.14 -12.50
N PRO A 240 -4.99 -7.41 -12.76
CA PRO A 240 -5.98 -8.47 -12.80
C PRO A 240 -6.52 -8.73 -11.39
N LEU A 241 -7.81 -8.96 -11.31
CA LEU A 241 -8.49 -9.41 -10.10
C LEU A 241 -9.11 -10.80 -10.35
N TYR A 242 -9.57 -11.45 -9.28
CA TYR A 242 -10.27 -12.71 -9.37
C TYR A 242 -11.57 -12.56 -10.21
N ASP A 243 -12.13 -13.65 -10.70
CA ASP A 243 -13.37 -13.69 -11.50
C ASP A 243 -13.35 -12.85 -12.80
N ASN A 244 -12.20 -12.84 -13.49
CA ASN A 244 -12.03 -12.18 -14.79
C ASN A 244 -12.22 -10.65 -14.78
N ILE A 245 -12.09 -10.00 -13.65
CA ILE A 245 -12.16 -8.55 -13.53
C ILE A 245 -10.75 -7.96 -13.71
N THR A 246 -10.66 -6.79 -14.32
CA THR A 246 -9.41 -6.04 -14.37
C THR A 246 -9.63 -4.63 -13.84
N SER A 247 -8.78 -4.19 -12.91
CA SER A 247 -8.71 -2.81 -12.46
C SER A 247 -7.72 -2.03 -13.32
N ILE A 248 -8.13 -0.86 -13.80
CA ILE A 248 -7.34 0.03 -14.63
C ILE A 248 -7.39 1.40 -14.00
N GLY A 249 -6.22 2.04 -13.89
CA GLY A 249 -6.19 3.40 -13.38
C GLY A 249 -5.03 4.19 -13.94
N ILE A 250 -5.24 5.47 -14.03
CA ILE A 250 -4.27 6.46 -14.50
C ILE A 250 -3.90 7.32 -13.30
N VAL A 251 -2.61 7.41 -13.04
CA VAL A 251 -2.05 8.27 -11.99
C VAL A 251 -1.14 9.30 -12.67
N MET A 252 -1.29 10.56 -12.27
CA MET A 252 -0.59 11.66 -12.90
C MET A 252 -0.15 12.71 -11.88
N ASP A 253 0.92 13.39 -12.24
CA ASP A 253 1.41 14.58 -11.52
C ASP A 253 0.92 15.83 -12.25
N ASP A 254 0.13 16.66 -11.56
CA ASP A 254 -0.46 17.90 -12.12
C ASP A 254 0.58 18.91 -12.61
N GLN A 255 1.78 18.86 -12.05
CA GLN A 255 2.87 19.75 -12.48
C GLN A 255 3.46 19.35 -13.84
N VAL A 256 3.20 18.11 -14.29
CA VAL A 256 3.75 17.55 -15.53
C VAL A 256 2.68 17.36 -16.59
N VAL A 257 1.51 16.86 -16.20
CA VAL A 257 0.37 16.58 -17.08
C VAL A 257 -0.82 17.44 -16.64
N GLN A 258 -1.32 18.29 -17.52
CA GLN A 258 -2.52 19.07 -17.23
C GLN A 258 -3.74 18.16 -17.07
N GLU A 259 -4.47 18.33 -15.98
CA GLU A 259 -5.60 17.48 -15.57
C GLU A 259 -6.89 17.66 -16.41
N SER A 260 -6.86 18.27 -17.57
CA SER A 260 -8.06 18.39 -18.41
C SER A 260 -8.44 17.05 -19.02
N GLY A 261 -9.71 16.61 -18.79
CA GLY A 261 -10.28 15.47 -19.49
C GLY A 261 -10.34 14.15 -18.72
N PHE A 262 -10.52 14.20 -17.38
CA PHE A 262 -10.69 13.01 -16.55
C PHE A 262 -11.93 13.08 -15.64
N ASP A 263 -12.95 13.84 -16.01
CA ASP A 263 -14.14 13.97 -15.18
C ASP A 263 -15.16 12.87 -15.45
N THR A 264 -15.08 12.23 -16.61
CA THR A 264 -15.95 11.11 -16.99
C THR A 264 -15.14 9.93 -17.52
N ILE A 265 -15.80 8.77 -17.60
CA ILE A 265 -15.18 7.57 -18.16
C ILE A 265 -14.86 7.73 -19.65
N GLU A 266 -15.73 8.42 -20.40
CA GLU A 266 -15.56 8.68 -21.84
C GLU A 266 -14.27 9.49 -22.07
N GLN A 267 -14.10 10.59 -21.34
CA GLN A 267 -12.87 11.41 -21.39
C GLN A 267 -11.61 10.60 -21.03
N THR A 268 -11.75 9.72 -20.04
CA THR A 268 -10.65 8.84 -19.61
C THR A 268 -10.30 7.83 -20.71
N MET A 269 -11.31 7.27 -21.41
CA MET A 269 -11.11 6.37 -22.54
C MET A 269 -10.51 7.08 -23.75
N ASP A 270 -10.91 8.32 -24.04
CA ASP A 270 -10.33 9.15 -25.10
C ASP A 270 -8.83 9.43 -24.82
N TRP A 271 -8.51 9.75 -23.58
CA TRP A 271 -7.12 9.94 -23.15
C TRP A 271 -6.29 8.65 -23.31
N LEU A 272 -6.84 7.50 -22.91
CA LEU A 272 -6.19 6.19 -23.07
C LEU A 272 -5.97 5.87 -24.54
N ALA A 273 -6.93 6.17 -25.42
CA ALA A 273 -6.81 5.93 -26.86
C ALA A 273 -5.65 6.70 -27.48
N VAL A 274 -5.35 7.90 -26.96
CA VAL A 274 -4.22 8.72 -27.44
C VAL A 274 -2.90 8.32 -26.80
N ASN A 275 -2.87 8.04 -25.51
CA ASN A 275 -1.62 7.87 -24.76
C ASN A 275 -1.25 6.41 -24.52
N GLN A 276 -2.21 5.49 -24.51
CA GLN A 276 -2.01 4.04 -24.32
C GLN A 276 -3.01 3.24 -25.19
N PRO A 277 -2.88 3.33 -26.54
CA PRO A 277 -3.88 2.81 -27.47
C PRO A 277 -4.09 1.30 -27.36
N LEU A 278 -3.06 0.53 -27.02
CA LEU A 278 -3.19 -0.92 -26.81
C LEU A 278 -4.06 -1.24 -25.59
N CYS A 279 -3.93 -0.47 -24.51
CA CYS A 279 -4.78 -0.60 -23.35
C CYS A 279 -6.24 -0.25 -23.68
N ALA A 280 -6.47 0.88 -24.35
CA ALA A 280 -7.81 1.28 -24.79
C ALA A 280 -8.47 0.21 -25.67
N ASN A 281 -7.73 -0.33 -26.65
CA ASN A 281 -8.20 -1.40 -27.53
C ASN A 281 -8.50 -2.70 -26.76
N ALA A 282 -7.67 -3.04 -25.76
CA ALA A 282 -7.87 -4.22 -24.94
C ALA A 282 -9.11 -4.12 -24.06
N ILE A 283 -9.42 -2.94 -23.56
CA ILE A 283 -10.70 -2.65 -22.87
C ILE A 283 -11.86 -2.84 -23.88
N GLY A 284 -11.79 -2.17 -25.03
CA GLY A 284 -12.79 -2.27 -26.08
C GLY A 284 -14.21 -1.95 -25.57
N SER A 285 -15.16 -2.86 -25.83
CA SER A 285 -16.55 -2.75 -25.40
C SER A 285 -16.86 -3.42 -24.05
N ALA A 286 -15.83 -3.71 -23.22
CA ALA A 286 -16.05 -4.32 -21.92
C ALA A 286 -16.91 -3.42 -21.02
N LYS A 287 -17.76 -4.05 -20.20
CA LYS A 287 -18.63 -3.33 -19.27
C LYS A 287 -17.76 -2.65 -18.20
N ILE A 288 -17.91 -1.34 -18.08
CA ILE A 288 -17.35 -0.57 -16.97
C ILE A 288 -18.21 -0.81 -15.73
N MET A 289 -17.57 -1.24 -14.63
CA MET A 289 -18.27 -1.59 -13.39
C MET A 289 -18.42 -0.39 -12.46
N ASP A 290 -17.42 0.49 -12.44
CA ASP A 290 -17.36 1.69 -11.61
C ASP A 290 -16.38 2.71 -12.23
N PHE A 291 -16.39 3.92 -11.66
CA PHE A 291 -15.46 4.98 -12.03
C PHE A 291 -15.21 5.89 -10.81
N ILE A 292 -13.96 6.14 -10.51
CA ILE A 292 -13.57 6.96 -9.36
C ILE A 292 -12.46 7.90 -9.76
N LYS A 293 -12.55 9.14 -9.24
CA LYS A 293 -11.54 10.18 -9.34
C LYS A 293 -11.14 10.66 -7.96
N ILE A 294 -9.84 10.79 -7.72
CA ILE A 294 -9.29 11.41 -6.53
C ILE A 294 -8.25 12.44 -6.94
N ARG A 295 -8.38 13.64 -6.39
CA ARG A 295 -7.41 14.73 -6.50
C ARG A 295 -6.58 14.84 -5.24
N ASP A 296 -5.34 15.30 -5.36
CA ASP A 296 -4.43 15.52 -4.22
C ASP A 296 -4.45 14.36 -3.23
N TYR A 297 -4.23 13.13 -3.74
CA TYR A 297 -4.41 11.92 -2.93
C TYR A 297 -3.38 11.79 -1.81
N SER A 298 -2.24 12.49 -1.90
CA SER A 298 -1.11 12.34 -0.99
C SER A 298 -1.18 13.34 0.17
N TYR A 299 -1.03 12.85 1.41
CA TYR A 299 -1.08 13.69 2.61
C TYR A 299 -0.35 13.05 3.78
N ASP A 300 0.03 13.90 4.74
CA ASP A 300 0.75 13.56 5.97
C ASP A 300 -0.13 13.83 7.20
N CYS A 301 0.36 13.43 8.36
CA CYS A 301 -0.25 13.66 9.66
C CYS A 301 0.81 14.06 10.68
N LYS A 302 0.51 15.03 11.55
CA LYS A 302 1.46 15.48 12.58
C LYS A 302 1.79 14.39 13.60
N GLN A 303 0.79 13.58 13.97
CA GLN A 303 0.95 12.49 14.95
C GLN A 303 -0.07 11.39 14.63
N VAL A 304 0.36 10.14 14.71
CA VAL A 304 -0.42 8.93 14.41
C VAL A 304 -0.63 8.08 15.66
N PHE A 305 0.31 8.10 16.59
CA PHE A 305 0.28 7.32 17.83
C PHE A 305 0.36 8.24 19.05
N SER A 306 -0.39 7.89 20.11
CA SER A 306 -0.38 8.61 21.38
C SER A 306 -0.33 7.64 22.57
N SER A 307 0.19 8.13 23.70
CA SER A 307 0.05 7.47 25.00
C SER A 307 -1.31 7.67 25.64
N ASP A 308 -2.13 8.56 25.09
CA ASP A 308 -3.40 9.01 25.67
C ASP A 308 -4.60 8.19 25.18
N GLY A 309 -4.39 6.93 24.81
CA GLY A 309 -5.46 6.01 24.43
C GLY A 309 -6.05 6.24 23.03
N TRP A 310 -5.29 6.80 22.10
CA TRP A 310 -5.73 6.92 20.72
C TRP A 310 -4.60 6.67 19.70
N ALA A 311 -4.98 6.18 18.52
CA ALA A 311 -4.07 6.04 17.39
C ALA A 311 -4.84 6.02 16.06
N MET A 312 -4.10 6.13 14.95
CA MET A 312 -4.63 6.07 13.58
C MET A 312 -3.94 4.96 12.80
N THR A 313 -4.67 4.30 11.90
CA THR A 313 -4.12 3.27 11.02
C THR A 313 -4.54 3.47 9.56
N GLY A 314 -3.66 3.02 8.63
CA GLY A 314 -3.90 3.16 7.20
C GLY A 314 -4.09 4.61 6.77
N GLU A 315 -5.00 4.85 5.84
CA GLU A 315 -5.27 6.18 5.28
C GLU A 315 -5.90 7.17 6.28
N ALA A 316 -6.37 6.74 7.44
CA ALA A 316 -6.78 7.67 8.50
C ALA A 316 -5.58 8.48 9.01
N GLY A 317 -4.39 7.91 9.02
CA GLY A 317 -3.14 8.60 9.31
C GLY A 317 -2.56 9.30 8.09
N VAL A 318 -1.92 8.55 7.21
CA VAL A 318 -1.11 9.06 6.09
C VAL A 318 -1.41 8.32 4.80
N PHE A 319 -1.12 8.96 3.66
CA PHE A 319 -1.08 8.31 2.35
C PHE A 319 0.05 8.93 1.50
N THR A 320 0.82 8.10 0.83
CA THR A 320 1.93 8.53 -0.04
C THR A 320 1.51 8.51 -1.51
N ASP A 321 1.69 7.38 -2.17
CA ASP A 321 1.47 7.18 -3.61
C ASP A 321 1.17 5.70 -3.88
N PRO A 322 0.32 5.36 -4.85
CA PRO A 322 -0.01 3.96 -5.14
C PRO A 322 1.03 3.20 -5.96
N PHE A 323 2.07 3.83 -6.52
CA PHE A 323 2.98 3.22 -7.52
C PHE A 323 3.61 1.90 -7.06
N TYR A 324 4.14 1.84 -5.86
CA TYR A 324 4.72 0.62 -5.27
C TYR A 324 3.73 -0.17 -4.40
N SER A 325 2.45 0.20 -4.36
CA SER A 325 1.43 -0.45 -3.51
C SER A 325 1.74 -0.46 -2.01
N PRO A 326 2.25 0.62 -1.38
CA PRO A 326 2.70 0.59 0.01
C PRO A 326 1.56 0.65 1.04
N GLY A 327 0.31 0.80 0.61
CA GLY A 327 -0.82 1.02 1.51
C GLY A 327 -1.01 -0.09 2.55
N SER A 328 -0.88 -1.36 2.13
CA SER A 328 -0.98 -2.51 3.04
C SER A 328 0.21 -2.61 4.00
N ASP A 329 1.39 -2.14 3.61
CA ASP A 329 2.57 -2.09 4.48
C ASP A 329 2.38 -1.08 5.62
N PHE A 330 1.85 0.12 5.29
CA PHE A 330 1.52 1.12 6.31
C PHE A 330 0.45 0.61 7.28
N ILE A 331 -0.55 -0.15 6.81
CA ILE A 331 -1.53 -0.82 7.66
C ILE A 331 -0.85 -1.84 8.58
N ALA A 332 0.00 -2.70 8.03
CA ALA A 332 0.70 -3.73 8.77
C ALA A 332 1.56 -3.15 9.89
N ILE A 333 2.36 -2.13 9.57
CA ILE A 333 3.27 -1.47 10.53
C ILE A 333 2.48 -0.70 11.59
N SER A 334 1.47 0.09 11.21
CA SER A 334 0.66 0.83 12.18
C SER A 334 -0.12 -0.09 13.10
N ASN A 335 -0.72 -1.16 12.58
CA ASN A 335 -1.45 -2.12 13.39
C ASN A 335 -0.52 -2.86 14.37
N GLN A 336 0.71 -3.18 13.97
CA GLN A 336 1.70 -3.78 14.86
C GLN A 336 2.08 -2.84 16.02
N TYR A 337 2.31 -1.55 15.73
CA TYR A 337 2.59 -0.55 16.77
C TYR A 337 1.40 -0.33 17.70
N ILE A 338 0.19 -0.21 17.16
CA ILE A 338 -1.03 -0.04 17.94
C ILE A 338 -1.27 -1.24 18.86
N THR A 339 -1.14 -2.45 18.33
CA THR A 339 -1.29 -3.69 19.12
C THR A 339 -0.28 -3.74 20.24
N SER A 340 0.98 -3.35 20.01
CA SER A 340 2.00 -3.26 21.05
C SER A 340 1.63 -2.24 22.15
N LEU A 341 1.17 -1.04 21.77
CA LEU A 341 0.76 -0.01 22.74
C LEU A 341 -0.43 -0.44 23.57
N VAL A 342 -1.49 -0.98 22.95
CA VAL A 342 -2.68 -1.48 23.65
C VAL A 342 -2.31 -2.60 24.61
N SER A 343 -1.46 -3.55 24.18
CA SER A 343 -1.00 -4.67 25.00
C SER A 343 -0.21 -4.21 26.22
N GLN A 344 0.68 -3.26 26.06
CA GLN A 344 1.48 -2.70 27.16
C GLN A 344 0.60 -1.87 28.13
N SER A 345 -0.31 -1.06 27.60
CA SER A 345 -1.28 -0.29 28.37
C SER A 345 -2.18 -1.20 29.22
N LYS A 346 -2.67 -2.31 28.63
CA LYS A 346 -3.46 -3.33 29.36
C LYS A 346 -2.68 -3.96 30.53
N GLN A 347 -1.34 -4.05 30.42
CA GLN A 347 -0.45 -4.52 31.48
C GLN A 347 -0.13 -3.42 32.52
N GLY A 348 -0.71 -2.23 32.41
CA GLY A 348 -0.45 -1.10 33.31
C GLY A 348 0.91 -0.43 33.10
N LYS A 349 1.59 -0.69 31.98
CA LYS A 349 2.89 -0.07 31.68
C LYS A 349 2.72 1.37 31.20
N ASN A 350 3.71 2.21 31.50
CA ASN A 350 3.81 3.55 30.89
C ASN A 350 4.28 3.41 29.45
N ILE A 351 3.44 3.78 28.49
CA ILE A 351 3.68 3.64 27.05
C ILE A 351 4.15 4.94 26.39
N GLY A 352 4.38 6.02 27.14
CA GLY A 352 4.73 7.33 26.59
C GLY A 352 6.00 7.30 25.74
N PHE A 353 7.04 6.61 26.24
CA PHE A 353 8.29 6.47 25.51
C PHE A 353 8.13 5.64 24.24
N ASP A 354 7.44 4.50 24.30
CA ASP A 354 7.24 3.61 23.17
C ASP A 354 6.39 4.29 22.08
N ALA A 355 5.32 4.98 22.46
CA ALA A 355 4.50 5.75 21.52
C ALA A 355 5.30 6.83 20.79
N ALA A 356 6.19 7.54 21.49
CA ALA A 356 7.07 8.53 20.88
C ALA A 356 8.09 7.91 19.90
N ILE A 357 8.65 6.76 20.24
CA ILE A 357 9.57 6.02 19.35
C ILE A 357 8.84 5.51 18.12
N TYR A 358 7.69 4.86 18.27
CA TYR A 358 6.88 4.38 17.14
C TYR A 358 6.45 5.52 16.23
N GLN A 359 6.04 6.65 16.80
CA GLN A 359 5.71 7.86 16.04
C GLN A 359 6.89 8.32 15.20
N LYS A 360 8.09 8.42 15.79
CA LYS A 360 9.31 8.87 15.09
C LYS A 360 9.72 7.92 13.96
N PHE A 361 9.67 6.61 14.20
CA PHE A 361 10.01 5.62 13.19
C PHE A 361 8.98 5.60 12.05
N TYR A 362 7.70 5.63 12.37
CA TYR A 362 6.64 5.65 11.37
C TYR A 362 6.73 6.88 10.47
N GLN A 363 7.01 8.05 11.05
CA GLN A 363 7.25 9.26 10.25
C GLN A 363 8.50 9.16 9.39
N SER A 364 9.56 8.50 9.88
CA SER A 364 10.76 8.26 9.09
C SER A 364 10.50 7.33 7.91
N ILE A 365 9.71 6.26 8.10
CA ILE A 365 9.26 5.35 7.03
C ILE A 365 8.43 6.13 6.03
N TYR A 366 7.46 6.92 6.50
CA TYR A 366 6.60 7.76 5.65
C TYR A 366 7.43 8.73 4.79
N ALA A 367 8.36 9.47 5.40
CA ALA A 367 9.19 10.43 4.68
C ALA A 367 10.11 9.75 3.65
N SER A 368 10.71 8.61 3.99
CA SER A 368 11.51 7.81 3.05
C SER A 368 10.66 7.30 1.89
N THR A 369 9.44 6.81 2.14
CA THR A 369 8.54 6.33 1.10
C THR A 369 8.06 7.48 0.21
N LEU A 370 7.70 8.63 0.79
CA LEU A 370 7.27 9.81 0.03
C LEU A 370 8.37 10.33 -0.90
N SER A 371 9.65 10.25 -0.49
CA SER A 371 10.78 10.69 -1.29
C SER A 371 10.92 9.93 -2.62
N LEU A 372 10.36 8.70 -2.71
CA LEU A 372 10.37 7.88 -3.94
C LEU A 372 9.54 8.48 -5.08
N TYR A 373 8.63 9.41 -4.78
CA TYR A 373 7.65 9.93 -5.74
C TYR A 373 7.81 11.43 -5.99
N THR A 374 8.22 12.18 -4.96
CA THR A 374 8.24 13.64 -4.99
C THR A 374 9.12 14.18 -6.11
N ASN A 375 8.52 14.94 -7.05
CA ASN A 375 9.17 15.53 -8.21
C ASN A 375 9.82 14.53 -9.17
N GLN A 376 9.35 13.27 -9.23
CA GLN A 376 9.99 12.24 -10.06
C GLN A 376 9.15 11.76 -11.25
N TYR A 377 7.87 12.06 -11.29
CA TYR A 377 6.96 11.60 -12.33
C TYR A 377 7.37 12.02 -13.75
N GLY A 378 8.01 13.19 -13.89
CA GLY A 378 8.54 13.64 -15.19
C GLY A 378 9.51 12.64 -15.82
N GLY A 379 10.21 11.84 -15.01
CA GLY A 379 11.16 10.82 -15.47
C GLY A 379 10.58 9.41 -15.64
N PHE A 380 9.30 9.18 -15.31
CA PHE A 380 8.69 7.85 -15.35
C PHE A 380 8.62 7.26 -16.78
N GLY A 381 8.67 8.07 -17.81
CA GLY A 381 8.82 7.62 -19.20
C GLY A 381 10.25 7.29 -19.63
N ASP A 382 11.27 7.62 -18.83
CA ASP A 382 12.67 7.30 -19.14
C ASP A 382 13.05 5.93 -18.58
N ARG A 383 13.11 4.91 -19.43
CA ARG A 383 13.53 3.55 -19.06
C ARG A 383 14.87 3.54 -18.30
N ARG A 384 15.86 4.35 -18.71
CA ARG A 384 17.19 4.34 -18.08
C ARG A 384 17.10 4.83 -16.63
N MET A 385 16.41 5.94 -16.40
CA MET A 385 16.17 6.44 -15.05
C MET A 385 15.40 5.41 -14.22
N MET A 386 14.29 4.89 -14.76
CA MET A 386 13.43 3.95 -14.04
C MET A 386 14.11 2.62 -13.73
N SER A 387 15.02 2.14 -14.60
CA SER A 387 15.79 0.91 -14.30
C SER A 387 16.71 1.10 -13.09
N MET A 388 17.41 2.22 -13.00
CA MET A 388 18.25 2.54 -11.84
C MET A 388 17.42 2.78 -10.60
N LYS A 389 16.34 3.52 -10.74
CA LYS A 389 15.42 3.82 -9.63
C LYS A 389 14.79 2.55 -9.06
N LEU A 390 14.21 1.69 -9.88
CA LEU A 390 13.58 0.46 -9.44
C LEU A 390 14.60 -0.49 -8.77
N LEU A 391 15.81 -0.58 -9.31
CA LEU A 391 16.88 -1.35 -8.67
C LEU A 391 17.17 -0.82 -7.25
N TRP A 392 17.35 0.50 -7.11
CA TRP A 392 17.61 1.11 -5.81
C TRP A 392 16.43 0.95 -4.85
N ASP A 393 15.22 1.30 -5.28
CA ASP A 393 14.02 1.32 -4.44
C ASP A 393 13.71 -0.08 -3.90
N PHE A 394 13.80 -1.14 -4.71
CA PHE A 394 13.62 -2.52 -4.26
C PHE A 394 14.73 -2.99 -3.32
N THR A 395 15.99 -2.69 -3.62
CA THR A 395 17.11 -3.10 -2.74
C THR A 395 17.04 -2.38 -1.39
N TYR A 396 16.68 -1.10 -1.38
CA TYR A 396 16.47 -0.33 -0.16
C TYR A 396 15.28 -0.87 0.66
N TYR A 397 14.15 -1.14 0.00
CA TYR A 397 12.94 -1.67 0.64
C TYR A 397 13.19 -3.06 1.25
N TRP A 398 13.73 -4.01 0.49
CA TRP A 398 14.00 -5.36 1.00
C TRP A 398 15.16 -5.40 1.98
N GLY A 399 16.20 -4.63 1.73
CA GLY A 399 17.40 -4.61 2.57
C GLY A 399 17.22 -3.95 3.93
N VAL A 400 16.23 -3.07 4.07
CA VAL A 400 16.02 -2.30 5.31
C VAL A 400 14.62 -2.57 5.88
N LEU A 401 13.57 -1.98 5.31
CA LEU A 401 12.24 -1.98 5.94
C LEU A 401 11.64 -3.39 6.01
N SER A 402 11.66 -4.13 4.91
CA SER A 402 11.13 -5.50 4.88
C SER A 402 11.91 -6.41 5.83
N LEU A 403 13.26 -6.32 5.85
CA LEU A 403 14.07 -7.08 6.80
C LEU A 403 13.60 -6.84 8.24
N LEU A 404 13.47 -5.57 8.65
CA LEU A 404 13.06 -5.22 10.02
C LEU A 404 11.66 -5.74 10.35
N TYR A 405 10.73 -5.65 9.40
CA TYR A 405 9.38 -6.16 9.58
C TYR A 405 9.34 -7.68 9.73
N PHE A 406 9.96 -8.41 8.80
CA PHE A 406 9.98 -9.88 8.78
C PHE A 406 10.71 -10.49 9.99
N ARG A 407 11.65 -9.76 10.58
CA ARG A 407 12.35 -10.15 11.83
C ARG A 407 11.61 -9.73 13.11
N GLY A 408 10.41 -9.15 13.01
CA GLY A 408 9.66 -8.67 14.17
C GLY A 408 10.35 -7.57 14.97
N SER A 409 11.34 -6.89 14.36
CA SER A 409 12.21 -5.94 15.05
C SER A 409 11.58 -4.57 15.27
N LEU A 410 10.49 -4.24 14.57
CA LEU A 410 9.89 -2.90 14.61
C LEU A 410 9.26 -2.54 15.96
N THR A 411 8.88 -3.52 16.79
CA THR A 411 8.34 -3.28 18.14
C THR A 411 9.39 -3.54 19.25
N ASN A 412 10.59 -3.94 18.89
CA ASN A 412 11.67 -4.14 19.85
C ASN A 412 12.46 -2.82 20.07
N ILE A 413 12.14 -2.10 21.14
CA ILE A 413 12.73 -0.78 21.44
C ILE A 413 14.26 -0.84 21.59
N SER A 414 14.80 -1.89 22.23
CA SER A 414 16.25 -2.05 22.37
C SER A 414 16.94 -2.19 21.02
N PHE A 415 16.38 -3.00 20.13
CA PHE A 415 16.86 -3.15 18.77
C PHE A 415 16.75 -1.83 17.98
N MET A 416 15.61 -1.14 18.04
CA MET A 416 15.39 0.12 17.33
C MET A 416 16.39 1.19 17.76
N ARG A 417 16.78 1.20 19.05
CA ARG A 417 17.82 2.11 19.57
C ARG A 417 19.19 1.78 18.97
N GLU A 418 19.57 0.51 18.95
CA GLU A 418 20.83 0.05 18.37
C GLU A 418 20.90 0.29 16.86
N ALA A 419 19.81 0.01 16.14
CA ALA A 419 19.71 0.18 14.70
C ALA A 419 19.55 1.64 14.24
N SER A 420 19.34 2.59 15.16
CA SER A 420 18.98 3.98 14.81
C SER A 420 20.05 4.67 13.95
N LEU A 421 21.33 4.58 14.32
CA LEU A 421 22.42 5.20 13.56
C LEU A 421 22.60 4.56 12.18
N PRO A 422 22.71 3.23 12.03
CA PRO A 422 22.73 2.58 10.72
C PRO A 422 21.54 2.97 9.81
N ILE A 423 20.33 3.05 10.36
CA ILE A 423 19.13 3.43 9.61
C ILE A 423 19.21 4.91 9.17
N ILE A 424 19.66 5.82 10.03
CA ILE A 424 19.85 7.23 9.66
C ILE A 424 20.85 7.34 8.52
N GLU A 425 21.98 6.65 8.61
CA GLU A 425 23.03 6.68 7.59
C GLU A 425 22.53 6.21 6.22
N ILE A 426 21.84 5.07 6.15
CA ILE A 426 21.34 4.58 4.87
C ILE A 426 20.18 5.43 4.34
N ARG A 427 19.39 6.05 5.20
CA ARG A 427 18.37 7.02 4.81
C ARG A 427 18.97 8.26 4.15
N GLU A 428 20.10 8.75 4.62
CA GLU A 428 20.82 9.87 3.98
C GLU A 428 21.31 9.49 2.58
N VAL A 429 21.79 8.26 2.39
CA VAL A 429 22.14 7.73 1.06
C VAL A 429 20.90 7.70 0.17
N ASN A 430 19.77 7.15 0.67
CA ASN A 430 18.51 7.15 -0.06
C ASN A 430 18.09 8.57 -0.47
N ASN A 431 18.06 9.52 0.46
CA ASN A 431 17.65 10.91 0.18
C ASN A 431 18.51 11.55 -0.91
N ARG A 432 19.83 11.32 -0.91
CA ARG A 432 20.74 11.81 -1.96
C ARG A 432 20.40 11.22 -3.32
N LEU A 433 20.17 9.91 -3.42
CA LEU A 433 19.80 9.26 -4.69
C LEU A 433 18.42 9.70 -5.19
N GLN A 434 17.44 9.82 -4.29
CA GLN A 434 16.12 10.32 -4.67
C GLN A 434 16.18 11.77 -5.18
N ALA A 435 17.04 12.61 -4.60
CA ALA A 435 17.29 13.96 -5.12
C ALA A 435 17.91 13.92 -6.54
N GLN A 436 18.84 13.00 -6.81
CA GLN A 436 19.40 12.82 -8.16
C GLN A 436 18.32 12.37 -9.16
N PHE A 437 17.46 11.41 -8.78
CA PHE A 437 16.32 11.02 -9.64
C PHE A 437 15.35 12.18 -9.88
N SER A 438 15.09 13.04 -8.89
CA SER A 438 14.29 14.24 -9.08
C SER A 438 14.93 15.21 -10.09
N GLU A 439 16.25 15.39 -10.06
CA GLU A 439 16.94 16.21 -11.07
C GLU A 439 16.88 15.60 -12.48
N MET A 440 17.06 14.28 -12.57
CA MET A 440 16.90 13.57 -13.87
C MET A 440 15.47 13.70 -14.40
N ALA A 441 14.47 13.62 -13.54
CA ALA A 441 13.06 13.71 -13.92
C ALA A 441 12.66 15.07 -14.53
N LYS A 442 13.36 16.15 -14.19
CA LYS A 442 13.12 17.48 -14.78
C LYS A 442 13.40 17.50 -16.29
N LEU A 443 14.27 16.62 -16.76
CA LEU A 443 14.64 16.54 -18.18
C LEU A 443 13.54 15.94 -19.05
N ARG A 444 12.56 15.23 -18.46
CA ARG A 444 11.42 14.59 -19.15
C ARG A 444 11.81 13.81 -20.41
N ILE A 445 12.92 13.06 -20.32
CA ILE A 445 13.48 12.34 -21.46
C ILE A 445 12.56 11.16 -21.80
N ILE A 446 12.17 11.07 -23.08
CA ILE A 446 11.54 9.89 -23.67
C ILE A 446 12.56 9.29 -24.64
N ARG A 447 12.90 8.02 -24.44
CA ARG A 447 13.87 7.32 -25.29
C ARG A 447 13.14 6.43 -26.30
N PRO A 448 13.71 6.29 -27.53
CA PRO A 448 13.22 5.27 -28.44
C PRO A 448 13.29 3.88 -27.79
N THR A 449 12.27 3.09 -28.00
CA THR A 449 12.20 1.70 -27.54
C THR A 449 13.03 0.80 -28.45
N LYS A 450 13.49 -0.33 -27.91
CA LYS A 450 14.33 -1.32 -28.61
C LYS A 450 13.89 -2.74 -28.36
N GLY A 451 12.74 -2.96 -27.74
CA GLY A 451 12.25 -4.29 -27.33
C GLY A 451 13.15 -4.97 -26.29
N VAL A 452 13.79 -4.18 -25.41
CA VAL A 452 14.71 -4.73 -24.41
C VAL A 452 13.93 -5.19 -23.19
N PHE A 453 14.10 -6.47 -22.82
CA PHE A 453 13.62 -7.00 -21.57
C PHE A 453 14.71 -6.95 -20.49
N LEU A 454 14.47 -6.17 -19.44
CA LEU A 454 15.32 -6.08 -18.26
C LEU A 454 14.75 -6.99 -17.17
N ASP A 455 15.31 -8.19 -17.07
CA ASP A 455 14.86 -9.22 -16.12
C ASP A 455 15.42 -8.97 -14.72
N GLN A 456 14.55 -8.64 -13.78
CA GLN A 456 14.90 -8.45 -12.36
C GLN A 456 15.51 -9.70 -11.71
N ASN A 457 15.13 -10.91 -12.18
CA ASN A 457 15.70 -12.14 -11.66
C ASN A 457 17.15 -12.39 -12.11
N ASN A 458 17.62 -11.69 -13.13
CA ASN A 458 19.04 -11.72 -13.54
C ASN A 458 19.92 -10.77 -12.73
N ILE A 459 19.35 -10.01 -11.77
CA ILE A 459 20.07 -9.09 -10.91
C ILE A 459 20.32 -9.79 -9.56
N PRO A 460 21.57 -10.25 -9.25
CA PRO A 460 21.85 -11.09 -8.09
C PRO A 460 21.45 -10.46 -6.76
N VAL A 461 21.65 -9.14 -6.61
CA VAL A 461 21.32 -8.44 -5.36
C VAL A 461 19.82 -8.45 -5.06
N LEU A 462 18.95 -8.35 -6.07
CA LEU A 462 17.50 -8.43 -5.89
C LEU A 462 17.08 -9.80 -5.38
N ARG A 463 17.58 -10.88 -6.01
CA ARG A 463 17.31 -12.24 -5.55
C ARG A 463 17.79 -12.46 -4.11
N HIS A 464 19.04 -12.08 -3.86
CA HIS A 464 19.65 -12.26 -2.54
C HIS A 464 18.83 -11.58 -1.44
N LEU A 465 18.48 -10.30 -1.60
CA LEU A 465 17.74 -9.56 -0.57
C LEU A 465 16.31 -10.09 -0.37
N ASN A 466 15.63 -10.50 -1.45
CA ASN A 466 14.30 -11.09 -1.30
C ASN A 466 14.35 -12.49 -0.65
N ASP A 467 15.36 -13.31 -0.99
CA ASP A 467 15.55 -14.64 -0.38
C ASP A 467 15.87 -14.55 1.12
N LEU A 468 16.64 -13.55 1.55
CA LEU A 468 16.94 -13.30 2.97
C LEU A 468 15.69 -13.07 3.83
N LEU A 469 14.59 -12.61 3.25
CA LEU A 469 13.34 -12.41 3.99
C LEU A 469 12.70 -13.73 4.45
N LYS A 470 13.05 -14.88 3.82
CA LYS A 470 12.56 -16.21 4.22
C LYS A 470 13.28 -16.80 5.43
N GLU A 471 14.47 -16.33 5.73
CA GLU A 471 15.27 -16.90 6.81
C GLU A 471 14.57 -16.69 8.17
N PRO A 472 14.58 -17.69 9.06
CA PRO A 472 13.96 -17.58 10.37
C PRO A 472 14.58 -16.47 11.23
N GLY A 473 13.84 -15.98 12.23
CA GLY A 473 14.17 -14.84 13.06
C GLY A 473 15.45 -14.92 13.91
N ASP A 474 16.10 -16.09 14.00
CA ASP A 474 17.28 -16.33 14.83
C ASP A 474 18.59 -15.74 14.29
N VAL A 475 18.62 -15.28 13.04
CA VAL A 475 19.77 -14.53 12.52
C VAL A 475 19.81 -13.17 13.20
N ASN A 476 20.95 -12.83 13.79
CA ASN A 476 21.15 -11.52 14.45
C ASN A 476 20.80 -10.39 13.48
N CYS A 477 19.62 -9.79 13.66
CA CYS A 477 19.02 -8.83 12.73
C CYS A 477 19.90 -7.59 12.55
N ILE A 478 20.60 -7.12 13.60
CA ILE A 478 21.48 -5.95 13.47
C ILE A 478 22.71 -6.26 12.63
N VAL A 479 23.26 -7.48 12.73
CA VAL A 479 24.38 -7.90 11.89
C VAL A 479 23.96 -7.98 10.44
N GLN A 480 22.77 -8.55 10.16
CA GLN A 480 22.26 -8.62 8.80
C GLN A 480 21.93 -7.23 8.24
N LEU A 481 21.32 -6.36 9.03
CA LEU A 481 21.06 -4.97 8.65
C LEU A 481 22.35 -4.25 8.25
N ASN A 482 23.42 -4.37 9.05
CA ASN A 482 24.71 -3.75 8.76
C ASN A 482 25.35 -4.31 7.47
N LYS A 483 25.24 -5.63 7.21
CA LYS A 483 25.67 -6.23 5.94
C LYS A 483 24.90 -5.67 4.75
N ASN A 484 23.56 -5.54 4.87
CA ASN A 484 22.74 -4.98 3.83
C ASN A 484 23.06 -3.50 3.57
N ILE A 485 23.28 -2.70 4.63
CA ILE A 485 23.69 -1.30 4.51
C ILE A 485 25.03 -1.17 3.79
N ALA A 486 26.01 -2.02 4.14
CA ALA A 486 27.29 -2.03 3.44
C ALA A 486 27.16 -2.41 1.94
N LEU A 487 26.24 -3.32 1.61
CA LEU A 487 25.91 -3.68 0.23
C LEU A 487 25.25 -2.51 -0.50
N LEU A 488 24.21 -1.89 0.10
CA LEU A 488 23.51 -0.73 -0.44
C LEU A 488 24.44 0.45 -0.74
N LYS A 489 25.37 0.74 0.16
CA LYS A 489 26.39 1.79 -0.06
C LYS A 489 27.27 1.51 -1.29
N ARG A 490 27.62 0.25 -1.54
CA ARG A 490 28.42 -0.12 -2.72
C ARG A 490 27.66 0.04 -4.05
N ILE A 491 26.36 -0.20 -4.06
CA ILE A 491 25.54 -0.03 -5.28
C ILE A 491 25.03 1.40 -5.49
N SER A 492 25.20 2.28 -4.50
CA SER A 492 24.80 3.70 -4.57
C SER A 492 25.87 4.62 -5.22
N VAL A 493 27.01 4.08 -5.61
CA VAL A 493 28.14 4.80 -6.25
C VAL A 493 28.03 4.68 -7.79
#